data_29b9cbce49610241cb2e45cb188759cc
#
_entry.id   29b9cbce49610241cb2e45cb188759cc
#
_cell.length_a   1.000
_cell.length_b   1.000
_cell.length_c   1.000
_cell.angle_alpha   90.00
_cell.angle_beta   90.00
_cell.angle_gamma   90.00
#
_symmetry.space_group_name_H-M   'P 1'
#
loop_
_entity.id
_entity.type
_entity.pdbx_description
1 polymer ?
#
loop_
_entity_poly.entity_id
_entity_poly.type
_entity_poly.pdbx_seq_one_letter_code
_entity_poly.pdbx_strand_id
1 'polypeptide(L)'
;MKRASRAAGASRFLLLGLGVVIALLGVALAVGGAKLVSLGGSWYFLVGGVAMAVSGMLIARRKPAGAWLFAAFLVGTAVWAIADVGLVYWPLFSRLFMFAVIGLVVALVYPLLAGRPARGAYGVAAVLAVGVAVAAGNMFVAHPSVAPTGKGPGVTPVAAADAQKDWAHYGNTEGGSRFAALDQINRDTVNKLKVAWTYHTGDVAISDGNGAEDQLTPLQIGNKVFICTPHNNLIALDADTGKELWKNEVNAKSAVWQRCRGMAYFDATAPIAQPTQPNSSPIIAASVPAGAQCQRRLLTNTIDARLIAVDADTGKFCEDFGTHGQVDLKAGLGNVPDSYYQLSSAPLIAGTTVVVGGRVADNVQTDMPGGVIRGFDVISGQMRWAFDPGNPEDKQAPAAGSTYVRSTPNSWAPMSYDPL
;
A
#
# COMPACT_ATOMS: atom_id res chain seq x y z
N MET A 1 10.80 -61.99 9.95
CA MET A 1 10.26 -61.25 11.12
C MET A 1 10.86 -59.83 11.27
N LYS A 2 12.17 -59.57 11.20
CA LYS A 2 12.78 -58.23 11.40
C LYS A 2 12.33 -57.16 10.39
N ARG A 3 12.01 -57.50 9.12
CA ARG A 3 11.51 -56.53 8.10
C ARG A 3 10.07 -56.05 8.42
N ALA A 4 9.17 -56.95 8.85
CA ALA A 4 7.78 -56.61 9.19
C ALA A 4 7.69 -55.72 10.45
N SER A 5 8.56 -55.96 11.45
CA SER A 5 8.59 -55.12 12.64
C SER A 5 9.14 -53.70 12.39
N ARG A 6 10.13 -53.56 11.50
CA ARG A 6 10.65 -52.27 11.07
C ARG A 6 9.59 -51.47 10.27
N ALA A 7 8.86 -52.11 9.36
CA ALA A 7 7.78 -51.47 8.59
C ALA A 7 6.62 -50.99 9.48
N ALA A 8 6.24 -51.80 10.49
CA ALA A 8 5.23 -51.41 11.48
C ALA A 8 5.70 -50.24 12.37
N GLY A 9 6.97 -50.16 12.70
CA GLY A 9 7.57 -49.04 13.42
C GLY A 9 7.55 -47.76 12.57
N ALA A 10 7.99 -47.80 11.32
CA ALA A 10 8.06 -46.65 10.41
C ALA A 10 6.67 -46.06 10.15
N SER A 11 5.64 -46.91 9.92
CA SER A 11 4.27 -46.41 9.71
C SER A 11 3.70 -45.72 10.95
N ARG A 12 4.11 -46.16 12.14
CA ARG A 12 3.68 -45.58 13.42
C ARG A 12 4.26 -44.17 13.60
N PHE A 13 5.53 -43.96 13.30
CA PHE A 13 6.19 -42.65 13.35
C PHE A 13 5.63 -41.70 12.29
N LEU A 14 5.35 -42.20 11.08
CA LEU A 14 4.74 -41.41 10.01
C LEU A 14 3.37 -40.84 10.41
N LEU A 15 2.49 -41.69 10.91
CA LEU A 15 1.14 -41.28 11.35
C LEU A 15 1.19 -40.36 12.57
N LEU A 16 2.10 -40.61 13.52
CA LEU A 16 2.31 -39.70 14.65
C LEU A 16 2.78 -38.32 14.17
N GLY A 17 3.81 -38.27 13.32
CA GLY A 17 4.36 -37.03 12.81
C GLY A 17 3.32 -36.22 12.00
N LEU A 18 2.62 -36.89 11.07
CA LEU A 18 1.56 -36.26 10.28
C LEU A 18 0.43 -35.73 11.19
N GLY A 19 -0.03 -36.55 12.13
CA GLY A 19 -1.10 -36.14 13.04
C GLY A 19 -0.70 -34.96 13.93
N VAL A 20 0.55 -34.93 14.43
CA VAL A 20 1.07 -33.82 15.22
C VAL A 20 1.13 -32.54 14.38
N VAL A 21 1.64 -32.60 13.15
CA VAL A 21 1.69 -31.44 12.26
C VAL A 21 0.28 -30.86 11.99
N ILE A 22 -0.66 -31.75 11.64
CA ILE A 22 -2.05 -31.34 11.41
C ILE A 22 -2.67 -30.75 12.69
N ALA A 23 -2.41 -31.34 13.85
CA ALA A 23 -2.93 -30.83 15.13
C ALA A 23 -2.36 -29.44 15.46
N LEU A 24 -1.06 -29.21 15.28
CA LEU A 24 -0.42 -27.94 15.55
C LEU A 24 -0.93 -26.85 14.61
N LEU A 25 -1.09 -27.12 13.30
CA LEU A 25 -1.70 -26.20 12.36
C LEU A 25 -3.15 -25.89 12.75
N GLY A 26 -3.90 -26.89 13.16
CA GLY A 26 -5.28 -26.71 13.63
C GLY A 26 -5.36 -25.84 14.89
N VAL A 27 -4.47 -26.04 15.86
CA VAL A 27 -4.41 -25.22 17.08
C VAL A 27 -4.04 -23.76 16.72
N ALA A 28 -3.06 -23.56 15.84
CA ALA A 28 -2.69 -22.20 15.40
C ALA A 28 -3.87 -21.49 14.73
N LEU A 29 -4.59 -22.18 13.84
CA LEU A 29 -5.82 -21.65 13.21
C LEU A 29 -6.92 -21.37 14.23
N ALA A 30 -7.13 -22.24 15.21
CA ALA A 30 -8.17 -22.04 16.22
C ALA A 30 -7.86 -20.86 17.15
N VAL A 31 -6.62 -20.70 17.58
CA VAL A 31 -6.18 -19.57 18.41
C VAL A 31 -6.30 -18.24 17.65
N GLY A 32 -5.79 -18.19 16.42
CA GLY A 32 -5.95 -17.03 15.54
C GLY A 32 -7.43 -16.75 15.23
N GLY A 33 -8.22 -17.81 14.98
CA GLY A 33 -9.66 -17.73 14.76
C GLY A 33 -10.43 -17.20 15.96
N ALA A 34 -10.09 -17.63 17.18
CA ALA A 34 -10.69 -17.09 18.39
C ALA A 34 -10.43 -15.59 18.55
N LYS A 35 -9.20 -15.16 18.29
CA LYS A 35 -8.86 -13.72 18.27
C LYS A 35 -9.64 -12.99 17.20
N LEU A 36 -9.74 -13.55 15.99
CA LEU A 36 -10.49 -12.94 14.89
C LEU A 36 -11.98 -12.78 15.22
N VAL A 37 -12.60 -13.80 15.80
CA VAL A 37 -14.00 -13.76 16.27
C VAL A 37 -14.20 -12.68 17.34
N SER A 38 -13.25 -12.54 18.28
CA SER A 38 -13.33 -11.49 19.32
C SER A 38 -13.27 -10.07 18.76
N LEU A 39 -12.82 -9.91 17.52
CA LEU A 39 -12.77 -8.66 16.74
C LEU A 39 -13.92 -8.53 15.74
N GLY A 40 -14.94 -9.39 15.82
CA GLY A 40 -16.09 -9.37 14.90
C GLY A 40 -15.84 -10.05 13.55
N GLY A 41 -14.73 -10.79 13.39
CA GLY A 41 -14.38 -11.46 12.14
C GLY A 41 -14.99 -12.86 11.99
N SER A 42 -14.56 -13.56 10.94
CA SER A 42 -15.12 -14.85 10.52
C SER A 42 -14.94 -15.97 11.56
N TRP A 43 -16.00 -16.72 11.81
CA TRP A 43 -16.02 -17.94 12.63
C TRP A 43 -15.32 -19.13 11.96
N TYR A 44 -15.13 -19.08 10.65
CA TYR A 44 -14.56 -20.19 9.88
C TYR A 44 -13.24 -20.71 10.47
N PHE A 45 -12.31 -19.79 10.78
CA PHE A 45 -10.97 -20.16 11.25
C PHE A 45 -11.00 -20.83 12.63
N LEU A 46 -11.90 -20.43 13.51
CA LEU A 46 -12.07 -21.08 14.82
C LEU A 46 -12.61 -22.49 14.66
N VAL A 47 -13.73 -22.64 13.95
CA VAL A 47 -14.40 -23.94 13.77
C VAL A 47 -13.52 -24.89 12.96
N GLY A 48 -12.96 -24.43 11.85
CA GLY A 48 -12.05 -25.20 11.00
C GLY A 48 -10.77 -25.59 11.71
N GLY A 49 -10.19 -24.68 12.51
CA GLY A 49 -9.01 -24.94 13.33
C GLY A 49 -9.25 -26.02 14.37
N VAL A 50 -10.37 -25.98 15.09
CA VAL A 50 -10.75 -27.01 16.04
C VAL A 50 -10.95 -28.38 15.35
N ALA A 51 -11.69 -28.40 14.23
CA ALA A 51 -11.89 -29.63 13.46
C ALA A 51 -10.56 -30.24 12.99
N MET A 52 -9.65 -29.41 12.50
CA MET A 52 -8.33 -29.82 12.06
C MET A 52 -7.44 -30.31 13.21
N ALA A 53 -7.46 -29.62 14.36
CA ALA A 53 -6.73 -30.06 15.56
C ALA A 53 -7.20 -31.42 16.06
N VAL A 54 -8.50 -31.63 16.16
CA VAL A 54 -9.09 -32.91 16.56
C VAL A 54 -8.77 -33.99 15.53
N SER A 55 -8.87 -33.68 14.24
CA SER A 55 -8.49 -34.62 13.16
C SER A 55 -7.03 -35.08 13.32
N GLY A 56 -6.09 -34.14 13.52
CA GLY A 56 -4.66 -34.44 13.71
C GLY A 56 -4.43 -35.31 14.94
N MET A 57 -5.07 -35.02 16.06
CA MET A 57 -4.98 -35.86 17.28
C MET A 57 -5.49 -37.27 17.04
N LEU A 58 -6.60 -37.46 16.33
CA LEU A 58 -7.14 -38.78 16.01
C LEU A 58 -6.21 -39.54 15.07
N ILE A 59 -5.60 -38.88 14.07
CA ILE A 59 -4.60 -39.50 13.18
C ILE A 59 -3.37 -39.94 13.98
N ALA A 60 -2.83 -39.08 14.85
CA ALA A 60 -1.71 -39.42 15.73
C ALA A 60 -2.00 -40.62 16.61
N ARG A 61 -3.25 -40.77 17.07
CA ARG A 61 -3.75 -41.93 17.84
C ARG A 61 -4.16 -43.10 16.96
N ARG A 62 -3.88 -43.05 15.66
CA ARG A 62 -4.16 -44.07 14.66
C ARG A 62 -5.66 -44.41 14.53
N LYS A 63 -6.53 -43.43 14.73
CA LYS A 63 -7.99 -43.60 14.59
C LYS A 63 -8.42 -43.20 13.18
N PRO A 64 -9.06 -44.08 12.38
CA PRO A 64 -9.54 -43.76 11.03
C PRO A 64 -10.52 -42.56 10.98
N ALA A 65 -11.25 -42.34 12.10
CA ALA A 65 -12.15 -41.20 12.24
C ALA A 65 -11.46 -39.84 12.03
N GLY A 66 -10.14 -39.74 12.29
CA GLY A 66 -9.37 -38.54 12.02
C GLY A 66 -9.33 -38.18 10.54
N ALA A 67 -9.12 -39.15 9.66
CA ALA A 67 -9.14 -38.91 8.22
C ALA A 67 -10.54 -38.51 7.70
N TRP A 68 -11.60 -39.10 8.23
CA TRP A 68 -12.98 -38.73 7.90
C TRP A 68 -13.30 -37.30 8.36
N LEU A 69 -12.85 -36.91 9.54
CA LEU A 69 -13.04 -35.55 10.04
C LEU A 69 -12.26 -34.55 9.17
N PHE A 70 -11.04 -34.89 8.71
CA PHE A 70 -10.29 -34.05 7.78
C PHE A 70 -11.01 -33.93 6.45
N ALA A 71 -11.58 -35.01 5.92
CA ALA A 71 -12.37 -34.96 4.68
C ALA A 71 -13.58 -34.04 4.82
N ALA A 72 -14.33 -34.15 5.94
CA ALA A 72 -15.46 -33.26 6.22
C ALA A 72 -15.01 -31.78 6.34
N PHE A 73 -13.88 -31.53 7.03
CA PHE A 73 -13.27 -30.20 7.10
C PHE A 73 -12.92 -29.67 5.69
N LEU A 74 -12.28 -30.48 4.84
CA LEU A 74 -11.90 -30.05 3.48
C LEU A 74 -13.13 -29.72 2.61
N VAL A 75 -14.19 -30.53 2.68
CA VAL A 75 -15.45 -30.27 1.99
C VAL A 75 -16.10 -28.98 2.51
N GLY A 76 -16.18 -28.81 3.84
CA GLY A 76 -16.70 -27.60 4.46
C GLY A 76 -15.91 -26.34 4.05
N THR A 77 -14.58 -26.46 4.00
CA THR A 77 -13.68 -25.39 3.53
C THR A 77 -13.96 -25.05 2.06
N ALA A 78 -14.15 -26.04 1.20
CA ALA A 78 -14.47 -25.81 -0.22
C ALA A 78 -15.81 -25.08 -0.39
N VAL A 79 -16.85 -25.51 0.34
CA VAL A 79 -18.17 -24.86 0.33
C VAL A 79 -18.05 -23.42 0.82
N TRP A 80 -17.39 -23.20 1.96
CA TRP A 80 -17.18 -21.84 2.48
C TRP A 80 -16.39 -20.96 1.50
N ALA A 81 -15.29 -21.48 0.94
CA ALA A 81 -14.45 -20.71 0.03
C ALA A 81 -15.20 -20.27 -1.24
N ILE A 82 -16.03 -21.19 -1.81
CA ILE A 82 -16.86 -20.87 -2.98
C ILE A 82 -17.95 -19.83 -2.63
N ALA A 83 -18.54 -19.96 -1.44
CA ALA A 83 -19.55 -18.99 -0.98
C ALA A 83 -18.95 -17.60 -0.71
N ASP A 84 -17.69 -17.54 -0.25
CA ASP A 84 -16.99 -16.31 0.10
C ASP A 84 -16.46 -15.55 -1.13
N VAL A 85 -15.86 -16.27 -2.11
CA VAL A 85 -15.14 -15.64 -3.24
C VAL A 85 -15.64 -16.09 -4.62
N GLY A 86 -16.67 -16.91 -4.70
CA GLY A 86 -17.14 -17.47 -5.95
C GLY A 86 -16.13 -18.42 -6.60
N LEU A 87 -16.24 -18.58 -7.92
CA LEU A 87 -15.34 -19.45 -8.71
C LEU A 87 -14.15 -18.64 -9.29
N VAL A 88 -13.52 -17.80 -8.47
CA VAL A 88 -12.35 -17.02 -8.88
C VAL A 88 -11.08 -17.77 -8.50
N TYR A 89 -10.17 -17.98 -9.45
CA TYR A 89 -9.02 -18.88 -9.27
C TYR A 89 -8.11 -18.49 -8.11
N TRP A 90 -7.53 -17.30 -8.10
CA TRP A 90 -6.53 -16.92 -7.10
C TRP A 90 -7.05 -16.92 -5.65
N PRO A 91 -8.23 -16.35 -5.37
CA PRO A 91 -8.84 -16.48 -4.06
C PRO A 91 -9.14 -17.91 -3.63
N LEU A 92 -9.61 -18.79 -4.54
CA LEU A 92 -9.83 -20.20 -4.24
C LEU A 92 -8.53 -20.95 -4.04
N PHE A 93 -7.51 -20.68 -4.85
CA PHE A 93 -6.18 -21.30 -4.72
C PHE A 93 -5.61 -21.06 -3.33
N SER A 94 -5.60 -19.82 -2.85
CA SER A 94 -5.06 -19.46 -1.54
C SER A 94 -5.81 -20.12 -0.37
N ARG A 95 -7.11 -20.38 -0.52
CA ARG A 95 -7.96 -21.00 0.52
C ARG A 95 -7.93 -22.52 0.52
N LEU A 96 -7.72 -23.16 -0.63
CA LEU A 96 -7.93 -24.60 -0.79
C LEU A 96 -6.64 -25.40 -1.02
N PHE A 97 -5.65 -24.82 -1.70
CA PHE A 97 -4.49 -25.57 -2.21
C PHE A 97 -3.73 -26.32 -1.10
N MET A 98 -3.38 -25.64 -0.02
CA MET A 98 -2.64 -26.24 1.09
C MET A 98 -3.45 -27.36 1.75
N PHE A 99 -4.73 -27.15 1.98
CA PHE A 99 -5.60 -28.17 2.61
C PHE A 99 -5.84 -29.36 1.68
N ALA A 100 -5.92 -29.15 0.37
CA ALA A 100 -6.02 -30.22 -0.62
C ALA A 100 -4.75 -31.08 -0.66
N VAL A 101 -3.56 -30.45 -0.56
CA VAL A 101 -2.28 -31.19 -0.46
C VAL A 101 -2.24 -32.03 0.83
N ILE A 102 -2.63 -31.46 1.97
CA ILE A 102 -2.70 -32.24 3.23
C ILE A 102 -3.73 -33.35 3.10
N GLY A 103 -4.90 -33.08 2.50
CA GLY A 103 -5.93 -34.09 2.25
C GLY A 103 -5.46 -35.22 1.35
N LEU A 104 -4.67 -34.93 0.34
CA LEU A 104 -4.01 -35.95 -0.51
C LEU A 104 -3.12 -36.87 0.33
N VAL A 105 -2.26 -36.26 1.18
CA VAL A 105 -1.39 -37.07 2.09
C VAL A 105 -2.22 -37.92 3.06
N VAL A 106 -3.28 -37.35 3.65
CA VAL A 106 -4.19 -38.08 4.54
C VAL A 106 -4.87 -39.25 3.82
N ALA A 107 -5.32 -39.04 2.57
CA ALA A 107 -5.92 -40.12 1.76
C ALA A 107 -4.91 -41.24 1.42
N LEU A 108 -3.67 -40.88 1.10
CA LEU A 108 -2.60 -41.84 0.82
C LEU A 108 -2.22 -42.70 2.05
N VAL A 109 -2.25 -42.15 3.27
CA VAL A 109 -1.92 -42.88 4.51
C VAL A 109 -3.15 -43.55 5.14
N TYR A 110 -4.35 -43.33 4.63
CA TYR A 110 -5.59 -43.91 5.17
C TYR A 110 -5.56 -45.46 5.30
N PRO A 111 -5.01 -46.21 4.32
CA PRO A 111 -4.89 -47.67 4.47
C PRO A 111 -4.08 -48.09 5.71
N LEU A 112 -3.07 -47.30 6.12
CA LEU A 112 -2.30 -47.55 7.35
C LEU A 112 -3.14 -47.30 8.60
N LEU A 113 -4.05 -46.33 8.56
CA LEU A 113 -5.02 -46.04 9.63
C LEU A 113 -6.08 -47.13 9.71
N ALA A 114 -6.60 -47.59 8.58
CA ALA A 114 -7.65 -48.61 8.50
C ALA A 114 -7.15 -50.03 8.78
N GLY A 115 -5.83 -50.25 8.73
CA GLY A 115 -5.22 -51.58 8.88
C GLY A 115 -5.55 -52.58 7.76
N ARG A 116 -6.08 -52.07 6.62
CA ARG A 116 -6.50 -52.87 5.45
C ARG A 116 -6.40 -52.04 4.16
N PRO A 117 -6.25 -52.68 3.01
CA PRO A 117 -6.34 -51.95 1.72
C PRO A 117 -7.68 -51.25 1.59
N ALA A 118 -7.63 -49.97 1.20
CA ALA A 118 -8.82 -49.13 1.06
C ALA A 118 -8.87 -48.52 -0.35
N ARG A 119 -9.46 -49.25 -1.33
CA ARG A 119 -9.53 -48.81 -2.74
C ARG A 119 -10.17 -47.44 -2.89
N GLY A 120 -11.18 -47.12 -2.11
CA GLY A 120 -11.83 -45.81 -2.11
C GLY A 120 -10.88 -44.66 -1.72
N ALA A 121 -9.97 -44.89 -0.76
CA ALA A 121 -8.99 -43.89 -0.35
C ALA A 121 -8.00 -43.54 -1.49
N TYR A 122 -7.60 -44.56 -2.26
CA TYR A 122 -6.74 -44.35 -3.43
C TYR A 122 -7.48 -43.58 -4.55
N GLY A 123 -8.80 -43.84 -4.70
CA GLY A 123 -9.62 -43.05 -5.63
C GLY A 123 -9.71 -41.57 -5.22
N VAL A 124 -9.93 -41.27 -3.94
CA VAL A 124 -9.91 -39.93 -3.40
C VAL A 124 -8.52 -39.28 -3.56
N ALA A 125 -7.44 -40.02 -3.27
CA ALA A 125 -6.09 -39.52 -3.48
C ALA A 125 -5.81 -39.18 -4.93
N ALA A 126 -6.26 -40.00 -5.87
CA ALA A 126 -6.11 -39.72 -7.31
C ALA A 126 -6.85 -38.44 -7.71
N VAL A 127 -8.10 -38.25 -7.26
CA VAL A 127 -8.87 -37.03 -7.53
C VAL A 127 -8.18 -35.80 -6.96
N LEU A 128 -7.72 -35.87 -5.71
CA LEU A 128 -6.99 -34.77 -5.09
C LEU A 128 -5.66 -34.49 -5.77
N ALA A 129 -4.92 -35.53 -6.20
CA ALA A 129 -3.66 -35.36 -6.92
C ALA A 129 -3.87 -34.64 -8.26
N VAL A 130 -4.89 -35.04 -9.02
CA VAL A 130 -5.27 -34.36 -10.27
C VAL A 130 -5.70 -32.93 -9.98
N GLY A 131 -6.52 -32.68 -8.97
CA GLY A 131 -6.97 -31.35 -8.59
C GLY A 131 -5.80 -30.42 -8.18
N VAL A 132 -4.87 -30.93 -7.37
CA VAL A 132 -3.64 -30.20 -6.98
C VAL A 132 -2.77 -29.91 -8.19
N ALA A 133 -2.58 -30.90 -9.09
CA ALA A 133 -1.77 -30.72 -10.29
C ALA A 133 -2.39 -29.69 -11.25
N VAL A 134 -3.71 -29.75 -11.46
CA VAL A 134 -4.45 -28.79 -12.28
C VAL A 134 -4.38 -27.38 -11.63
N ALA A 135 -4.58 -27.29 -10.32
CA ALA A 135 -4.49 -26.01 -9.63
C ALA A 135 -3.07 -25.43 -9.76
N ALA A 136 -2.02 -26.23 -9.55
CA ALA A 136 -0.63 -25.77 -9.71
C ALA A 136 -0.30 -25.42 -11.16
N GLY A 137 -0.77 -26.19 -12.15
CA GLY A 137 -0.59 -25.88 -13.56
C GLY A 137 -1.27 -24.59 -13.99
N ASN A 138 -2.43 -24.30 -13.44
CA ASN A 138 -3.18 -23.06 -13.73
C ASN A 138 -2.51 -21.79 -13.21
N MET A 139 -1.52 -21.88 -12.31
CA MET A 139 -0.70 -20.72 -11.91
C MET A 139 0.05 -20.09 -13.09
N PHE A 140 0.32 -20.87 -14.13
CA PHE A 140 1.07 -20.45 -15.32
C PHE A 140 0.18 -20.03 -16.49
N VAL A 141 -1.15 -20.07 -16.29
CA VAL A 141 -2.12 -19.63 -17.30
C VAL A 141 -2.55 -18.20 -16.99
N ALA A 142 -2.66 -17.37 -18.04
CA ALA A 142 -3.18 -16.03 -17.87
C ALA A 142 -4.64 -16.07 -17.43
N HIS A 143 -4.95 -15.48 -16.27
CA HIS A 143 -6.32 -15.36 -15.77
C HIS A 143 -6.94 -14.06 -16.25
N PRO A 144 -8.27 -14.02 -16.47
CA PRO A 144 -8.96 -12.80 -16.86
C PRO A 144 -8.68 -11.70 -15.83
N SER A 145 -8.13 -10.59 -16.29
CA SER A 145 -8.07 -9.35 -15.52
C SER A 145 -9.41 -8.62 -15.67
N VAL A 146 -9.82 -7.90 -14.63
CA VAL A 146 -10.94 -6.96 -14.75
C VAL A 146 -10.46 -5.82 -15.65
N ALA A 147 -10.82 -5.88 -16.92
CA ALA A 147 -10.62 -4.75 -17.81
C ALA A 147 -11.75 -3.74 -17.58
N PRO A 148 -11.47 -2.43 -17.64
CA PRO A 148 -12.52 -1.42 -17.64
C PRO A 148 -13.51 -1.71 -18.76
N THR A 149 -14.78 -1.92 -18.43
CA THR A 149 -15.83 -2.24 -19.40
C THR A 149 -16.41 -1.02 -20.12
N GLY A 150 -15.94 0.19 -19.75
CA GLY A 150 -16.27 1.43 -20.44
C GLY A 150 -15.13 1.89 -21.35
N LYS A 151 -15.46 2.39 -22.53
CA LYS A 151 -14.62 3.42 -23.12
C LYS A 151 -14.74 4.56 -22.13
N GLY A 152 -13.74 4.75 -21.26
CA GLY A 152 -13.60 6.01 -20.52
C GLY A 152 -13.78 7.16 -21.51
N PRO A 153 -14.20 8.33 -21.08
CA PRO A 153 -14.18 9.50 -21.94
C PRO A 153 -12.80 9.46 -22.58
N GLY A 154 -12.79 9.40 -23.93
CA GLY A 154 -11.54 9.17 -24.65
C GLY A 154 -10.54 10.15 -24.09
N VAL A 155 -9.43 9.64 -23.55
CA VAL A 155 -8.32 10.49 -23.16
C VAL A 155 -8.00 11.25 -24.43
N THR A 156 -8.48 12.49 -24.52
CA THR A 156 -8.03 13.39 -25.59
C THR A 156 -6.54 13.43 -25.39
N PRO A 157 -5.74 12.95 -26.36
CA PRO A 157 -4.30 13.09 -26.21
C PRO A 157 -4.08 14.57 -25.98
N VAL A 158 -3.52 14.94 -24.84
CA VAL A 158 -3.04 16.31 -24.63
C VAL A 158 -2.23 16.60 -25.86
N ALA A 159 -2.66 17.63 -26.61
CA ALA A 159 -2.03 17.98 -27.87
C ALA A 159 -0.53 18.10 -27.60
N ALA A 160 0.25 17.21 -28.17
CA ALA A 160 1.63 16.95 -27.81
C ALA A 160 2.57 18.15 -28.02
N ALA A 161 2.09 19.20 -28.69
CA ALA A 161 2.95 20.23 -29.25
C ALA A 161 3.27 21.40 -28.32
N ASP A 162 2.40 21.76 -27.38
CA ASP A 162 2.58 23.01 -26.62
C ASP A 162 2.79 22.86 -25.13
N ALA A 163 2.69 21.68 -24.59
CA ALA A 163 2.27 21.55 -23.21
C ALA A 163 3.36 21.16 -22.21
N GLN A 164 4.52 20.69 -22.62
CA GLN A 164 5.43 20.15 -21.60
C GLN A 164 6.85 20.68 -21.69
N LYS A 165 6.96 21.94 -21.35
CA LYS A 165 8.28 22.53 -21.07
C LYS A 165 8.74 22.15 -19.65
N ASP A 166 7.81 21.87 -18.75
CA ASP A 166 8.06 21.68 -17.32
C ASP A 166 7.57 20.32 -16.84
N TRP A 167 8.20 19.77 -15.81
CA TRP A 167 7.75 18.63 -15.03
C TRP A 167 7.25 19.14 -13.68
N ALA A 168 6.04 19.75 -13.68
CA ALA A 168 5.53 20.51 -12.55
C ALA A 168 4.80 19.67 -11.48
N HIS A 169 4.50 18.42 -11.77
CA HIS A 169 3.81 17.51 -10.86
C HIS A 169 4.63 16.24 -10.62
N TYR A 170 4.42 15.57 -9.51
CA TYR A 170 5.08 14.30 -9.19
C TYR A 170 4.98 13.28 -10.34
N GLY A 171 3.81 13.17 -10.95
CA GLY A 171 3.54 12.31 -12.11
C GLY A 171 3.58 13.04 -13.44
N ASN A 172 4.27 14.17 -13.57
CA ASN A 172 4.31 15.08 -14.71
C ASN A 172 3.01 15.86 -14.94
N THR A 173 1.87 15.21 -14.98
CA THR A 173 0.55 15.83 -15.07
C THR A 173 -0.19 15.67 -13.74
N GLU A 174 -1.25 16.45 -13.51
CA GLU A 174 -2.14 16.31 -12.35
C GLU A 174 -2.73 14.89 -12.26
N GLY A 175 -3.05 14.28 -13.41
CA GLY A 175 -3.51 12.89 -13.52
C GLY A 175 -2.41 11.83 -13.33
N GLY A 176 -1.15 12.23 -13.23
CA GLY A 176 -0.04 11.31 -12.96
C GLY A 176 0.37 10.44 -14.14
N SER A 177 0.28 10.94 -15.38
CA SER A 177 0.56 10.17 -16.61
C SER A 177 2.00 9.63 -16.69
N ARG A 178 2.95 10.28 -16.02
CA ARG A 178 4.41 10.00 -16.07
C ARG A 178 4.97 9.95 -17.49
N PHE A 179 4.33 10.67 -18.40
CA PHE A 179 4.68 10.74 -19.81
C PHE A 179 4.92 12.18 -20.21
N ALA A 180 5.99 12.42 -20.95
CA ALA A 180 6.27 13.67 -21.65
C ALA A 180 6.43 13.37 -23.15
N ALA A 181 5.80 14.17 -24.00
CA ALA A 181 5.90 14.03 -25.46
C ALA A 181 7.23 14.59 -26.00
N LEU A 182 8.35 14.18 -25.41
CA LEU A 182 9.69 14.54 -25.77
C LEU A 182 10.34 13.41 -26.56
N ASP A 183 11.00 13.71 -27.67
CA ASP A 183 11.60 12.74 -28.58
C ASP A 183 13.13 12.87 -28.74
N GLN A 184 13.75 13.85 -28.04
CA GLN A 184 15.20 14.04 -28.09
C GLN A 184 15.97 12.81 -27.60
N ILE A 185 15.42 12.08 -26.62
CA ILE A 185 15.96 10.82 -26.17
C ILE A 185 15.12 9.69 -26.78
N ASN A 186 15.69 8.97 -27.70
CA ASN A 186 15.05 7.88 -28.43
C ASN A 186 16.06 6.73 -28.67
N ARG A 187 15.66 5.69 -29.41
CA ARG A 187 16.53 4.52 -29.68
C ARG A 187 17.84 4.85 -30.36
N ASP A 188 17.89 5.93 -31.16
CA ASP A 188 19.07 6.32 -31.95
C ASP A 188 19.97 7.29 -31.18
N THR A 189 19.51 7.87 -30.10
CA THR A 189 20.21 8.92 -29.33
C THR A 189 20.56 8.52 -27.91
N VAL A 190 19.88 7.53 -27.32
CA VAL A 190 20.07 7.12 -25.93
C VAL A 190 21.51 6.73 -25.59
N ASN A 191 22.24 6.14 -26.56
CA ASN A 191 23.65 5.76 -26.41
C ASN A 191 24.62 6.95 -26.46
N LYS A 192 24.13 8.15 -26.81
CA LYS A 192 24.91 9.40 -26.87
C LYS A 192 24.78 10.22 -25.58
N LEU A 193 23.95 9.78 -24.63
CA LEU A 193 23.77 10.48 -23.36
C LEU A 193 25.08 10.57 -22.61
N LYS A 194 25.34 11.73 -22.02
CA LYS A 194 26.47 12.00 -21.13
C LYS A 194 25.97 12.68 -19.89
N VAL A 195 26.63 12.44 -18.76
CA VAL A 195 26.39 13.20 -17.54
C VAL A 195 26.74 14.66 -17.79
N ALA A 196 25.77 15.56 -17.69
CA ALA A 196 25.98 16.98 -17.85
C ALA A 196 26.61 17.61 -16.60
N TRP A 197 26.08 17.23 -15.43
CA TRP A 197 26.58 17.66 -14.13
C TRP A 197 26.17 16.64 -13.04
N THR A 198 26.78 16.74 -11.88
CA THR A 198 26.48 15.96 -10.69
C THR A 198 26.39 16.91 -9.51
N TYR A 199 25.35 16.78 -8.71
CA TYR A 199 25.18 17.51 -7.45
C TYR A 199 25.15 16.55 -6.27
N HIS A 200 25.92 16.83 -5.23
CA HIS A 200 25.97 16.07 -4.00
C HIS A 200 25.20 16.81 -2.90
N THR A 201 24.07 16.29 -2.47
CA THR A 201 23.20 16.91 -1.46
C THR A 201 23.87 17.01 -0.08
N GLY A 202 24.83 16.12 0.20
CA GLY A 202 25.44 15.96 1.52
C GLY A 202 24.53 15.29 2.55
N ASP A 203 23.28 15.01 2.18
CA ASP A 203 22.29 14.34 3.03
C ASP A 203 22.14 12.88 2.57
N VAL A 204 22.72 11.97 3.33
CA VAL A 204 22.79 10.55 3.00
C VAL A 204 21.72 9.81 3.79
N ALA A 205 20.90 9.04 3.08
CA ALA A 205 20.01 8.09 3.70
C ALA A 205 20.79 6.97 4.38
N ILE A 206 20.85 7.00 5.68
CA ILE A 206 21.50 5.93 6.46
C ILE A 206 20.47 4.83 6.66
N SER A 207 20.63 3.72 5.93
CA SER A 207 19.79 2.54 6.08
C SER A 207 20.53 1.50 6.91
N ASP A 208 20.19 1.42 8.18
CA ASP A 208 20.60 0.35 9.10
C ASP A 208 19.54 -0.76 9.21
N GLY A 209 18.75 -0.94 8.16
CA GLY A 209 17.56 -1.81 8.16
C GLY A 209 16.27 -1.08 8.51
N ASN A 210 16.32 0.20 8.84
CA ASN A 210 15.13 1.01 9.20
C ASN A 210 14.46 1.69 8.00
N GLY A 211 14.83 1.34 6.77
CA GLY A 211 14.15 1.76 5.54
C GLY A 211 14.40 3.21 5.11
N ALA A 212 15.51 3.83 5.56
CA ALA A 212 15.92 5.12 5.03
C ALA A 212 16.37 5.00 3.57
N GLU A 213 15.80 5.79 2.68
CA GLU A 213 16.02 5.67 1.24
C GLU A 213 15.90 7.02 0.54
N ASP A 214 16.64 7.20 -0.54
CA ASP A 214 16.41 8.28 -1.49
C ASP A 214 15.41 7.80 -2.56
N GLN A 215 14.19 8.36 -2.56
CA GLN A 215 13.10 7.95 -3.45
C GLN A 215 12.54 9.13 -4.26
N LEU A 216 13.28 10.20 -4.37
CA LEU A 216 12.83 11.45 -4.95
C LEU A 216 12.43 11.31 -6.42
N THR A 217 11.29 11.93 -6.79
CA THR A 217 11.02 12.39 -8.14
C THR A 217 11.21 13.92 -8.17
N PRO A 218 12.22 14.43 -8.86
CA PRO A 218 12.46 15.86 -8.97
C PRO A 218 11.32 16.58 -9.71
N LEU A 219 11.13 17.88 -9.43
CA LEU A 219 10.34 18.77 -10.27
C LEU A 219 11.28 19.64 -11.11
N GLN A 220 10.87 19.96 -12.33
CA GLN A 220 11.58 20.92 -13.19
C GLN A 220 10.60 21.99 -13.64
N ILE A 221 10.90 23.25 -13.31
CA ILE A 221 10.08 24.43 -13.62
C ILE A 221 10.99 25.50 -14.22
N GLY A 222 10.78 25.82 -15.48
CA GLY A 222 11.67 26.73 -16.21
C GLY A 222 13.11 26.20 -16.19
N ASN A 223 14.06 27.03 -15.76
CA ASN A 223 15.48 26.63 -15.63
C ASN A 223 15.85 26.16 -14.20
N LYS A 224 14.91 25.66 -13.43
CA LYS A 224 15.17 25.15 -12.08
C LYS A 224 14.79 23.69 -11.94
N VAL A 225 15.64 22.93 -11.25
CA VAL A 225 15.32 21.58 -10.76
C VAL A 225 15.19 21.65 -9.25
N PHE A 226 14.05 21.19 -8.75
CA PHE A 226 13.78 21.13 -7.32
C PHE A 226 13.90 19.69 -6.85
N ILE A 227 14.63 19.51 -5.76
CA ILE A 227 14.85 18.21 -5.13
C ILE A 227 14.57 18.30 -3.63
N CYS A 228 14.18 17.18 -3.04
CA CYS A 228 14.16 17.00 -1.59
C CYS A 228 15.03 15.81 -1.19
N THR A 229 15.58 15.87 0.01
CA THR A 229 16.50 14.87 0.53
C THR A 229 15.80 13.91 1.50
N PRO A 230 16.43 12.81 1.94
CA PRO A 230 15.85 11.93 2.95
C PRO A 230 15.39 12.64 4.24
N HIS A 231 16.10 13.69 4.69
CA HIS A 231 15.69 14.52 5.84
C HIS A 231 14.75 15.67 5.46
N ASN A 232 14.12 15.58 4.29
CA ASN A 232 13.18 16.56 3.73
C ASN A 232 13.77 17.97 3.52
N ASN A 233 15.10 18.10 3.42
CA ASN A 233 15.71 19.36 3.02
C ASN A 233 15.35 19.65 1.57
N LEU A 234 15.03 20.90 1.26
CA LEU A 234 14.61 21.34 -0.08
C LEU A 234 15.76 22.08 -0.75
N ILE A 235 16.00 21.81 -2.01
CA ILE A 235 17.12 22.38 -2.76
C ILE A 235 16.61 22.75 -4.16
N ALA A 236 16.99 23.95 -4.63
CA ALA A 236 16.82 24.32 -6.02
C ALA A 236 18.18 24.37 -6.70
N LEU A 237 18.24 23.77 -7.87
CA LEU A 237 19.42 23.73 -8.73
C LEU A 237 19.11 24.44 -10.06
N ASP A 238 20.10 25.09 -10.63
CA ASP A 238 20.07 25.51 -12.01
C ASP A 238 20.09 24.28 -12.94
N ALA A 239 19.11 24.19 -13.83
CA ALA A 239 18.91 22.99 -14.64
C ALA A 239 20.05 22.72 -15.64
N ASP A 240 20.71 23.78 -16.14
CA ASP A 240 21.77 23.65 -17.13
C ASP A 240 23.12 23.30 -16.50
N THR A 241 23.39 23.83 -15.30
CA THR A 241 24.71 23.77 -14.68
C THR A 241 24.79 22.90 -13.45
N GLY A 242 23.65 22.54 -12.84
CA GLY A 242 23.58 21.84 -11.56
C GLY A 242 24.01 22.67 -10.36
N LYS A 243 24.22 23.99 -10.54
CA LYS A 243 24.61 24.89 -9.45
C LYS A 243 23.47 25.05 -8.47
N GLU A 244 23.76 24.97 -7.17
CA GLU A 244 22.80 25.27 -6.11
C GLU A 244 22.39 26.75 -6.19
N LEU A 245 21.09 27.00 -6.27
CA LEU A 245 20.48 28.32 -6.24
C LEU A 245 20.08 28.70 -4.81
N TRP A 246 19.49 27.74 -4.09
CA TRP A 246 19.17 27.85 -2.67
C TRP A 246 18.98 26.48 -2.04
N LYS A 247 19.12 26.41 -0.72
CA LYS A 247 18.85 25.25 0.12
C LYS A 247 18.05 25.67 1.35
N ASN A 248 17.00 24.95 1.69
CA ASN A 248 16.25 25.07 2.93
C ASN A 248 16.47 23.80 3.75
N GLU A 249 17.07 23.92 4.92
CA GLU A 249 17.37 22.81 5.81
C GLU A 249 16.21 22.56 6.78
N VAL A 250 15.26 21.73 6.37
CA VAL A 250 14.09 21.33 7.17
C VAL A 250 14.50 20.38 8.30
N ASN A 251 15.49 19.51 8.05
CA ASN A 251 16.06 18.56 9.01
C ASN A 251 14.98 17.75 9.75
N ALA A 252 13.97 17.28 9.03
CA ALA A 252 12.91 16.43 9.57
C ALA A 252 13.49 15.12 10.08
N LYS A 253 12.99 14.63 11.22
CA LYS A 253 13.53 13.46 11.91
C LYS A 253 12.46 12.39 12.12
N SER A 254 12.84 11.14 11.90
CA SER A 254 12.07 9.97 12.26
C SER A 254 13.00 8.83 12.62
N ALA A 255 12.60 7.96 13.53
CA ALA A 255 13.37 6.78 13.91
C ALA A 255 13.44 5.74 12.78
N VAL A 256 12.46 5.73 11.87
CA VAL A 256 12.37 4.76 10.75
C VAL A 256 11.83 5.44 9.50
N TRP A 257 12.08 4.85 8.34
CA TRP A 257 11.50 5.24 7.05
C TRP A 257 11.84 6.66 6.59
N GLN A 258 13.01 7.16 6.98
CA GLN A 258 13.51 8.49 6.61
C GLN A 258 13.59 8.62 5.08
N ARG A 259 12.72 9.41 4.48
CA ARG A 259 12.64 9.58 3.02
C ARG A 259 11.81 10.78 2.60
N CYS A 260 12.04 11.26 1.38
CA CYS A 260 11.17 12.17 0.66
C CYS A 260 10.93 11.61 -0.76
N ARG A 261 9.68 11.52 -1.21
CA ARG A 261 9.36 11.06 -2.57
C ARG A 261 9.14 12.21 -3.55
N GLY A 262 8.93 13.40 -3.08
CA GLY A 262 8.73 14.56 -3.94
C GLY A 262 7.97 15.70 -3.27
N MET A 263 7.67 16.68 -4.10
CA MET A 263 7.03 17.94 -3.72
C MET A 263 5.88 18.23 -4.68
N ALA A 264 5.06 19.21 -4.34
CA ALA A 264 4.10 19.83 -5.24
C ALA A 264 4.51 21.29 -5.51
N TYR A 265 4.23 21.75 -6.71
CA TYR A 265 4.45 23.13 -7.11
C TYR A 265 3.11 23.83 -7.34
N PHE A 266 2.99 25.06 -6.87
CA PHE A 266 1.83 25.90 -7.08
C PHE A 266 2.27 27.32 -7.49
N ASP A 267 1.64 27.86 -8.54
CA ASP A 267 1.84 29.22 -9.01
C ASP A 267 0.52 30.00 -8.90
N ALA A 268 0.44 30.93 -7.96
CA ALA A 268 -0.74 31.76 -7.75
C ALA A 268 -0.98 32.77 -8.89
N THR A 269 0.00 32.98 -9.78
CA THR A 269 -0.11 33.88 -10.95
C THR A 269 -0.62 33.14 -12.20
N ALA A 270 -0.58 31.80 -12.19
CA ALA A 270 -1.05 30.99 -13.30
C ALA A 270 -2.58 30.84 -13.30
N PRO A 271 -3.22 30.73 -14.47
CA PRO A 271 -4.63 30.38 -14.55
C PRO A 271 -4.88 29.01 -13.93
N ILE A 272 -5.93 28.90 -13.13
CA ILE A 272 -6.35 27.62 -12.55
C ILE A 272 -7.40 27.01 -13.47
N ALA A 273 -7.17 25.76 -13.89
CA ALA A 273 -8.14 25.00 -14.66
C ALA A 273 -9.45 24.87 -13.87
N GLN A 274 -10.56 25.20 -14.51
CA GLN A 274 -11.88 25.08 -13.90
C GLN A 274 -12.45 23.70 -14.22
N PRO A 275 -13.17 23.06 -13.27
CA PRO A 275 -13.82 21.79 -13.54
C PRO A 275 -14.87 21.96 -14.65
N THR A 276 -14.91 20.97 -15.55
CA THR A 276 -15.82 20.99 -16.70
C THR A 276 -17.11 20.20 -16.47
N GLN A 277 -17.20 19.44 -15.38
CA GLN A 277 -18.39 18.66 -15.08
C GLN A 277 -19.58 19.54 -14.68
N PRO A 278 -20.79 19.23 -15.16
CA PRO A 278 -22.01 19.88 -14.69
C PRO A 278 -22.13 19.73 -13.16
N ASN A 279 -22.47 20.80 -12.46
CA ASN A 279 -22.61 20.86 -11.01
C ASN A 279 -21.30 20.88 -10.19
N SER A 280 -20.14 20.98 -10.79
CA SER A 280 -18.92 21.29 -10.07
C SER A 280 -18.92 22.74 -9.59
N SER A 281 -18.51 22.96 -8.35
CA SER A 281 -18.31 24.34 -7.86
C SER A 281 -17.07 24.95 -8.51
N PRO A 282 -17.14 26.22 -8.92
CA PRO A 282 -15.98 26.93 -9.45
C PRO A 282 -14.84 26.94 -8.44
N ILE A 283 -13.62 26.71 -8.91
CA ILE A 283 -12.43 26.89 -8.10
C ILE A 283 -12.14 28.37 -7.98
N ILE A 284 -12.20 28.91 -6.77
CA ILE A 284 -11.83 30.30 -6.52
C ILE A 284 -10.31 30.43 -6.68
N ALA A 285 -9.87 31.34 -7.54
CA ALA A 285 -8.45 31.60 -7.73
C ALA A 285 -7.79 32.06 -6.43
N ALA A 286 -6.63 31.50 -6.14
CA ALA A 286 -5.81 31.97 -5.05
C ALA A 286 -5.35 33.41 -5.32
N SER A 287 -5.52 34.30 -4.36
CA SER A 287 -5.10 35.69 -4.49
C SER A 287 -3.88 35.94 -3.62
N VAL A 288 -2.74 36.15 -4.24
CA VAL A 288 -1.53 36.63 -3.59
C VAL A 288 -1.18 37.99 -4.23
N PRO A 289 -0.92 39.04 -3.43
CA PRO A 289 -0.59 40.37 -4.01
C PRO A 289 0.58 40.29 -4.99
N ALA A 290 0.49 41.05 -6.05
CA ALA A 290 1.57 41.11 -7.03
C ALA A 290 2.87 41.59 -6.38
N GLY A 291 3.97 40.88 -6.62
CA GLY A 291 5.28 41.14 -6.01
C GLY A 291 5.44 40.70 -4.57
N ALA A 292 4.44 40.08 -3.96
CA ALA A 292 4.57 39.43 -2.65
C ALA A 292 5.46 38.17 -2.73
N GLN A 293 6.08 37.82 -1.61
CA GLN A 293 6.74 36.50 -1.47
C GLN A 293 5.75 35.37 -1.68
N CYS A 294 6.25 34.23 -2.11
CA CYS A 294 5.44 33.00 -2.21
C CYS A 294 4.28 33.07 -3.21
N GLN A 295 4.38 33.89 -4.26
CA GLN A 295 3.48 33.73 -5.42
C GLN A 295 3.65 32.36 -6.06
N ARG A 296 4.90 31.88 -6.12
CA ARG A 296 5.26 30.52 -6.53
C ARG A 296 5.79 29.78 -5.33
N ARG A 297 5.20 28.66 -5.01
CA ARG A 297 5.54 27.90 -3.82
C ARG A 297 5.72 26.42 -4.06
N LEU A 298 6.64 25.84 -3.34
CA LEU A 298 6.80 24.41 -3.21
C LEU A 298 6.13 23.97 -1.89
N LEU A 299 5.29 22.95 -1.99
CA LEU A 299 4.66 22.35 -0.84
C LEU A 299 5.19 20.91 -0.69
N THR A 300 5.59 20.55 0.49
CA THR A 300 5.98 19.17 0.80
C THR A 300 5.51 18.79 2.19
N ASN A 301 5.22 17.52 2.38
CA ASN A 301 5.03 16.97 3.70
C ASN A 301 6.33 16.34 4.20
N THR A 302 6.52 16.36 5.50
CA THR A 302 7.73 15.85 6.11
C THR A 302 7.49 14.51 6.82
N ILE A 303 8.56 13.76 6.99
CA ILE A 303 8.50 12.45 7.66
C ILE A 303 8.05 12.56 9.13
N ASP A 304 8.25 13.70 9.77
CA ASP A 304 7.81 14.01 11.13
C ASP A 304 6.40 14.62 11.21
N ALA A 305 5.65 14.53 10.09
CA ALA A 305 4.25 14.91 9.95
C ALA A 305 3.97 16.42 10.04
N ARG A 306 4.72 17.21 9.30
CA ARG A 306 4.38 18.61 8.98
C ARG A 306 4.07 18.74 7.49
N LEU A 307 3.17 19.65 7.13
CA LEU A 307 3.04 20.16 5.76
C LEU A 307 3.71 21.52 5.73
N ILE A 308 4.67 21.71 4.85
CA ILE A 308 5.45 22.95 4.75
C ILE A 308 5.28 23.60 3.39
N ALA A 309 5.35 24.92 3.35
CA ALA A 309 5.36 25.72 2.13
C ALA A 309 6.58 26.63 2.11
N VAL A 310 7.32 26.61 1.00
CA VAL A 310 8.47 27.49 0.76
C VAL A 310 8.32 28.22 -0.55
N ASP A 311 8.85 29.42 -0.62
CA ASP A 311 8.94 30.21 -1.84
C ASP A 311 9.88 29.53 -2.85
N ALA A 312 9.38 29.24 -4.03
CA ALA A 312 10.12 28.51 -5.07
C ALA A 312 11.33 29.27 -5.62
N ASP A 313 11.37 30.59 -5.44
CA ASP A 313 12.47 31.41 -5.94
C ASP A 313 13.59 31.57 -4.93
N THR A 314 13.26 31.58 -3.62
CA THR A 314 14.20 31.92 -2.57
C THR A 314 14.43 30.79 -1.55
N GLY A 315 13.60 29.77 -1.52
CA GLY A 315 13.63 28.68 -0.56
C GLY A 315 13.18 29.08 0.88
N LYS A 316 12.75 30.32 1.11
CA LYS A 316 12.28 30.77 2.42
C LYS A 316 10.88 30.24 2.72
N PHE A 317 10.56 30.02 3.97
CA PHE A 317 9.22 29.67 4.38
C PHE A 317 8.19 30.74 3.98
N CYS A 318 7.01 30.29 3.57
CA CYS A 318 5.88 31.16 3.26
C CYS A 318 5.15 31.50 4.56
N GLU A 319 5.41 32.69 5.11
CA GLU A 319 4.89 33.14 6.40
C GLU A 319 3.35 33.21 6.46
N ASP A 320 2.68 33.30 5.30
CA ASP A 320 1.23 33.29 5.15
C ASP A 320 0.61 31.87 5.22
N PHE A 321 1.43 30.81 5.27
CA PHE A 321 0.99 29.42 5.30
C PHE A 321 1.10 28.84 6.72
N GLY A 322 -0.05 28.47 7.30
CA GLY A 322 -0.12 27.88 8.64
C GLY A 322 0.54 28.75 9.71
N THR A 323 1.46 28.18 10.46
CA THR A 323 2.29 28.89 11.42
C THR A 323 3.73 28.92 10.91
N HIS A 324 4.21 30.07 10.49
CA HIS A 324 5.56 30.25 9.93
C HIS A 324 5.91 29.27 8.80
N GLY A 325 5.00 29.12 7.84
CA GLY A 325 5.18 28.24 6.68
C GLY A 325 4.88 26.77 6.94
N GLN A 326 4.23 26.43 8.05
CA GLN A 326 4.05 25.04 8.46
C GLN A 326 2.66 24.76 9.04
N VAL A 327 2.15 23.57 8.79
CA VAL A 327 0.95 23.00 9.38
C VAL A 327 1.30 21.69 10.09
N ASP A 328 0.90 21.55 11.35
CA ASP A 328 1.05 20.30 12.10
C ASP A 328 0.01 19.26 11.64
N LEU A 329 0.49 18.19 11.02
CA LEU A 329 -0.37 17.10 10.55
C LEU A 329 -0.67 16.05 11.62
N LYS A 330 -0.14 16.17 12.83
CA LYS A 330 -0.56 15.34 13.98
C LYS A 330 -1.81 15.90 14.67
N ALA A 331 -2.20 17.14 14.36
CA ALA A 331 -3.41 17.76 14.90
C ALA A 331 -4.63 16.86 14.64
N GLY A 332 -5.43 16.61 15.69
CA GLY A 332 -6.61 15.76 15.63
C GLY A 332 -6.35 14.25 15.63
N LEU A 333 -5.11 13.78 15.68
CA LEU A 333 -4.79 12.35 15.70
C LEU A 333 -4.66 11.77 17.12
N GLY A 334 -4.74 12.60 18.16
CA GLY A 334 -4.57 12.20 19.56
C GLY A 334 -3.12 11.81 19.88
N ASN A 335 -2.94 10.75 20.66
CA ASN A 335 -1.61 10.24 20.96
C ASN A 335 -0.97 9.60 19.72
N VAL A 336 0.12 10.17 19.25
CA VAL A 336 0.89 9.71 18.08
C VAL A 336 2.32 9.39 18.55
N PRO A 337 2.59 8.16 18.98
CA PRO A 337 3.96 7.74 19.28
C PRO A 337 4.88 7.94 18.06
N ASP A 338 6.18 8.07 18.32
CA ASP A 338 7.15 8.28 17.26
C ASP A 338 7.07 7.18 16.21
N SER A 339 7.15 7.56 14.94
CA SER A 339 7.03 6.67 13.76
C SER A 339 5.66 5.99 13.53
N TYR A 340 4.63 6.30 14.34
CA TYR A 340 3.30 5.72 14.14
C TYR A 340 2.51 6.42 13.03
N TYR A 341 2.76 7.69 12.78
CA TYR A 341 2.19 8.46 11.68
C TYR A 341 3.26 9.27 10.97
N GLN A 342 3.41 9.09 9.68
CA GLN A 342 4.47 9.67 8.85
C GLN A 342 3.94 10.02 7.47
N LEU A 343 4.56 11.00 6.82
CA LEU A 343 4.26 11.32 5.42
C LEU A 343 5.52 11.21 4.58
N SER A 344 5.43 10.50 3.48
CA SER A 344 6.58 10.25 2.59
C SER A 344 6.28 10.55 1.12
N SER A 345 5.01 10.55 0.70
CA SER A 345 4.62 10.82 -0.69
C SER A 345 4.43 12.31 -0.93
N ALA A 346 4.71 12.75 -2.15
CA ALA A 346 4.46 14.13 -2.54
C ALA A 346 2.99 14.50 -2.28
N PRO A 347 2.69 15.69 -1.73
CA PRO A 347 1.31 16.18 -1.68
C PRO A 347 0.77 16.41 -3.08
N LEU A 348 -0.55 16.39 -3.23
CA LEU A 348 -1.22 16.65 -4.50
C LEU A 348 -1.83 18.06 -4.48
N ILE A 349 -1.66 18.81 -5.56
CA ILE A 349 -2.43 20.05 -5.78
C ILE A 349 -3.67 19.72 -6.61
N ALA A 350 -4.84 20.08 -6.08
CA ALA A 350 -6.12 20.00 -6.76
C ALA A 350 -6.75 21.40 -6.78
N GLY A 351 -6.57 22.13 -7.86
CA GLY A 351 -6.92 23.54 -7.95
C GLY A 351 -6.16 24.39 -6.93
N THR A 352 -6.87 24.93 -5.91
CA THR A 352 -6.27 25.70 -4.80
C THR A 352 -6.20 24.90 -3.48
N THR A 353 -6.32 23.59 -3.56
CA THR A 353 -6.24 22.71 -2.38
C THR A 353 -5.02 21.82 -2.46
N VAL A 354 -4.20 21.83 -1.43
CA VAL A 354 -3.14 20.82 -1.27
C VAL A 354 -3.71 19.65 -0.45
N VAL A 355 -3.62 18.45 -1.04
CA VAL A 355 -4.16 17.21 -0.46
C VAL A 355 -3.01 16.36 0.06
N VAL A 356 -3.14 15.88 1.28
CA VAL A 356 -2.17 15.01 1.94
C VAL A 356 -2.84 13.80 2.53
N GLY A 357 -2.19 12.65 2.41
CA GLY A 357 -2.52 11.42 3.12
C GLY A 357 -1.30 10.94 3.87
N GLY A 358 -1.50 10.23 4.95
CA GLY A 358 -0.40 9.75 5.79
C GLY A 358 -0.26 8.24 5.80
N ARG A 359 0.94 7.77 6.13
CA ARG A 359 1.21 6.40 6.48
C ARG A 359 0.94 6.19 7.98
N VAL A 360 0.15 5.21 8.30
CA VAL A 360 0.01 4.67 9.66
C VAL A 360 0.83 3.39 9.74
N ALA A 361 1.58 3.18 10.82
CA ALA A 361 2.43 1.99 10.97
C ALA A 361 1.58 0.70 10.97
N ASP A 362 1.99 -0.27 10.14
CA ASP A 362 1.30 -1.54 9.96
C ASP A 362 1.72 -2.57 11.00
N ASN A 363 0.85 -3.55 11.26
CA ASN A 363 1.15 -4.76 12.06
C ASN A 363 1.61 -4.48 13.49
N VAL A 364 1.29 -3.32 14.07
CA VAL A 364 1.65 -2.95 15.43
C VAL A 364 0.51 -3.26 16.39
N GLN A 365 -0.64 -2.61 16.18
CA GLN A 365 -1.85 -2.76 17.00
C GLN A 365 -3.07 -2.23 16.25
N THR A 366 -4.27 -2.44 16.79
CA THR A 366 -5.51 -1.94 16.18
C THR A 366 -5.83 -0.48 16.57
N ASP A 367 -5.38 -0.03 17.74
CA ASP A 367 -5.53 1.35 18.22
C ASP A 367 -4.41 2.24 17.68
N MET A 368 -4.44 2.51 16.36
CA MET A 368 -3.47 3.35 15.67
C MET A 368 -4.01 4.76 15.47
N PRO A 369 -3.15 5.78 15.25
CA PRO A 369 -3.61 7.09 14.79
C PRO A 369 -4.48 6.97 13.53
N GLY A 370 -5.49 7.83 13.38
CA GLY A 370 -6.34 7.82 12.19
C GLY A 370 -5.57 8.10 10.90
N GLY A 371 -5.78 7.29 9.87
CA GLY A 371 -5.17 7.46 8.54
C GLY A 371 -5.91 8.46 7.67
N VAL A 372 -6.25 9.61 8.22
CA VAL A 372 -7.09 10.64 7.58
C VAL A 372 -6.40 11.27 6.36
N ILE A 373 -7.18 11.48 5.29
CA ILE A 373 -6.79 12.30 4.14
C ILE A 373 -7.34 13.70 4.36
N ARG A 374 -6.51 14.73 4.14
CA ARG A 374 -6.91 16.12 4.42
C ARG A 374 -6.55 17.04 3.26
N GLY A 375 -7.46 17.97 2.98
CA GLY A 375 -7.26 19.06 2.05
C GLY A 375 -7.07 20.37 2.79
N PHE A 376 -6.02 21.12 2.42
CA PHE A 376 -5.68 22.42 2.99
C PHE A 376 -5.68 23.49 1.89
N ASP A 377 -6.01 24.70 2.25
CA ASP A 377 -5.84 25.84 1.38
C ASP A 377 -4.36 26.03 1.03
N VAL A 378 -4.04 26.15 -0.25
CA VAL A 378 -2.65 26.18 -0.73
C VAL A 378 -1.91 27.46 -0.33
N ILE A 379 -2.62 28.55 0.00
CA ILE A 379 -2.04 29.82 0.43
C ILE A 379 -1.95 29.88 1.95
N SER A 380 -3.09 29.73 2.63
CA SER A 380 -3.17 29.92 4.08
C SER A 380 -2.83 28.71 4.92
N GLY A 381 -2.82 27.51 4.35
CA GLY A 381 -2.66 26.28 5.11
C GLY A 381 -3.87 25.92 6.00
N GLN A 382 -4.97 26.65 5.89
CA GLN A 382 -6.20 26.33 6.61
C GLN A 382 -6.81 25.03 6.07
N MET A 383 -7.22 24.14 6.96
CA MET A 383 -7.89 22.91 6.56
C MET A 383 -9.26 23.22 5.95
N ARG A 384 -9.51 22.71 4.75
CA ARG A 384 -10.77 22.84 4.02
C ARG A 384 -11.71 21.68 4.26
N TRP A 385 -11.13 20.48 4.32
CA TRP A 385 -11.89 19.24 4.53
C TRP A 385 -10.98 18.12 5.05
N ALA A 386 -11.60 17.12 5.64
CA ALA A 386 -11.00 15.86 6.01
C ALA A 386 -11.82 14.69 5.47
N PHE A 387 -11.15 13.58 5.18
CA PHE A 387 -11.78 12.28 4.95
C PHE A 387 -11.20 11.30 5.96
N ASP A 388 -11.99 11.00 6.98
CA ASP A 388 -11.67 9.99 7.98
C ASP A 388 -12.23 8.64 7.52
N PRO A 389 -11.40 7.62 7.22
CA PRO A 389 -11.90 6.31 6.82
C PRO A 389 -12.81 5.64 7.84
N GLY A 390 -12.66 5.98 9.12
CA GLY A 390 -13.50 5.46 10.20
C GLY A 390 -14.82 6.24 10.42
N ASN A 391 -14.92 7.45 9.86
CA ASN A 391 -16.12 8.30 9.91
C ASN A 391 -16.22 9.14 8.63
N PRO A 392 -16.48 8.53 7.46
CA PRO A 392 -16.38 9.20 6.17
C PRO A 392 -17.43 10.29 5.93
N GLU A 393 -18.48 10.36 6.72
CA GLU A 393 -19.53 11.37 6.60
C GLU A 393 -19.10 12.72 7.17
N ASP A 394 -18.26 12.73 8.21
CA ASP A 394 -17.75 13.96 8.81
C ASP A 394 -16.52 14.46 8.03
N LYS A 395 -16.63 15.67 7.50
CA LYS A 395 -15.57 16.31 6.68
C LYS A 395 -14.77 17.35 7.47
N GLN A 396 -15.05 17.49 8.76
CA GLN A 396 -14.44 18.53 9.59
C GLN A 396 -13.28 18.01 10.45
N ALA A 397 -12.58 18.92 11.08
CA ALA A 397 -11.66 18.58 12.16
C ALA A 397 -12.44 18.03 13.36
N PRO A 398 -11.88 17.08 14.10
CA PRO A 398 -12.51 16.64 15.34
C PRO A 398 -12.66 17.81 16.30
N ALA A 399 -13.72 17.79 17.12
CA ALA A 399 -13.93 18.77 18.16
C ALA A 399 -12.75 18.81 19.15
N ALA A 400 -12.55 19.93 19.81
CA ALA A 400 -11.49 20.08 20.82
C ALA A 400 -11.56 18.95 21.86
N GLY A 401 -10.46 18.27 22.09
CA GLY A 401 -10.37 17.11 22.99
C GLY A 401 -10.80 15.76 22.37
N SER A 402 -11.27 15.75 21.13
CA SER A 402 -11.59 14.55 20.36
C SER A 402 -10.50 14.24 19.34
N THR A 403 -10.60 13.07 18.71
CA THR A 403 -9.68 12.64 17.64
C THR A 403 -10.46 12.10 16.45
N TYR A 404 -9.83 12.07 15.28
CA TYR A 404 -10.25 11.19 14.21
C TYR A 404 -10.32 9.74 14.69
N VAL A 405 -11.11 8.91 14.02
CA VAL A 405 -11.27 7.51 14.42
C VAL A 405 -9.92 6.80 14.35
N ARG A 406 -9.54 6.23 15.48
CA ARG A 406 -8.28 5.48 15.58
C ARG A 406 -8.43 4.14 14.87
N SER A 407 -7.62 3.95 13.81
CA SER A 407 -7.75 2.79 12.92
C SER A 407 -6.50 2.63 12.07
N THR A 408 -6.38 1.51 11.36
CA THR A 408 -5.22 1.21 10.51
C THR A 408 -5.36 1.61 9.03
N PRO A 409 -6.55 1.78 8.42
CA PRO A 409 -6.66 2.24 7.04
C PRO A 409 -5.95 3.58 6.85
N ASN A 410 -5.20 3.71 5.76
CA ASN A 410 -4.41 4.91 5.47
C ASN A 410 -4.14 5.06 3.96
N SER A 411 -3.71 6.25 3.56
CA SER A 411 -3.35 6.57 2.18
C SER A 411 -1.94 7.18 2.12
N TRP A 412 -0.93 6.33 1.94
CA TRP A 412 0.46 6.76 1.85
C TRP A 412 1.00 6.80 0.43
N ALA A 413 0.25 6.29 -0.55
CA ALA A 413 0.64 6.32 -1.96
C ALA A 413 0.52 7.74 -2.56
N PRO A 414 1.30 8.09 -3.59
CA PRO A 414 1.07 9.29 -4.37
C PRO A 414 -0.35 9.29 -4.96
N MET A 415 -0.99 10.44 -4.91
CA MET A 415 -2.34 10.66 -5.42
C MET A 415 -2.30 11.33 -6.81
N SER A 416 -3.39 11.24 -7.54
CA SER A 416 -3.62 11.95 -8.80
C SER A 416 -4.96 12.68 -8.76
N TYR A 417 -5.08 13.72 -9.57
CA TYR A 417 -6.28 14.55 -9.69
C TYR A 417 -6.74 14.58 -11.15
N ASP A 418 -8.03 14.39 -11.35
CA ASP A 418 -8.70 14.59 -12.63
C ASP A 418 -9.47 15.91 -12.58
N PRO A 419 -9.06 16.94 -13.31
CA PRO A 419 -9.72 18.24 -13.32
C PRO A 419 -11.00 18.25 -14.18
N LEU A 420 -11.33 17.16 -14.89
CA LEU A 420 -12.47 17.07 -15.80
C LEU A 420 -13.81 16.93 -15.12
#